data_8e0b35cb15a03e03fb2aaf4379791eff
#
_entry.id   8e0b35cb15a03e03fb2aaf4379791eff
#
_cell.length_a   1.000
_cell.length_b   1.000
_cell.length_c   1.000
_cell.angle_alpha   90.00
_cell.angle_beta   90.00
_cell.angle_gamma   90.00
#
_symmetry.space_group_name_H-M   'P 1'
#
loop_
_entity.id
_entity.type
_entity.pdbx_description
1 polymer ?
#
loop_
_entity_poly.entity_id
_entity_poly.type
_entity_poly.pdbx_seq_one_letter_code
_entity_poly.pdbx_strand_id
1 'polypeptide(L)'
;MQRDRDKARGCLVVSGALACGEEAETVRRELAQLRQAIVTALRERFERGVQDGDLPAGSDCATLARYIATVLNGLAVQSASGATEKELRLVAALAMQVWPS
;
A
#
# COMPACT_ATOMS: atom_id res chain seq x y z
N MET A 1 0.93 15.14 15.19
CA MET A 1 -0.22 15.90 15.67
C MET A 1 -0.87 16.63 14.51
N GLN A 2 -1.95 17.32 14.75
CA GLN A 2 -2.68 18.03 13.72
C GLN A 2 -1.79 19.01 12.95
N ARG A 3 -0.95 19.71 13.67
CA ARG A 3 -0.06 20.72 13.10
C ARG A 3 0.95 20.11 12.12
N ASP A 4 1.53 18.98 12.47
CA ASP A 4 2.49 18.31 11.60
C ASP A 4 1.80 17.73 10.38
N ARG A 5 0.58 17.26 10.57
CA ARG A 5 -0.24 16.71 9.50
C ARG A 5 -0.61 17.79 8.49
N ASP A 6 -0.99 18.97 8.97
CA ASP A 6 -1.33 20.11 8.12
C ASP A 6 -0.11 20.61 7.38
N LYS A 7 1.05 20.63 8.04
CA LYS A 7 2.31 21.02 7.43
C LYS A 7 2.70 20.05 6.33
N ALA A 8 2.55 18.75 6.55
CA ALA A 8 2.85 17.74 5.54
C ALA A 8 1.93 17.87 4.34
N ARG A 9 0.64 18.10 4.56
CA ARG A 9 -0.31 18.34 3.47
C ARG A 9 0.02 19.60 2.69
N GLY A 10 0.36 20.66 3.40
CA GLY A 10 0.75 21.92 2.79
C GLY A 10 1.96 21.74 1.90
N CYS A 11 2.97 21.00 2.38
CA CYS A 11 4.17 20.71 1.61
C CYS A 11 3.86 19.90 0.36
N LEU A 12 2.98 18.90 0.46
CA LEU A 12 2.59 18.10 -0.69
C LEU A 12 1.81 18.90 -1.72
N VAL A 13 0.88 19.74 -1.27
CA VAL A 13 0.09 20.59 -2.17
C VAL A 13 0.97 21.63 -2.85
N VAL A 14 1.83 22.30 -2.09
CA VAL A 14 2.75 23.29 -2.62
C VAL A 14 3.73 22.66 -3.59
N SER A 15 4.29 21.52 -3.22
CA SER A 15 5.20 20.79 -4.10
C SER A 15 4.51 20.38 -5.39
N GLY A 16 3.28 19.90 -5.31
CA GLY A 16 2.48 19.53 -6.48
C GLY A 16 2.17 20.73 -7.37
N ALA A 17 1.87 21.89 -6.76
CA ALA A 17 1.57 23.10 -7.49
C ALA A 17 2.80 23.72 -8.14
N LEU A 18 3.93 23.71 -7.44
CA LEU A 18 5.19 24.28 -7.91
C LEU A 18 5.94 23.35 -8.86
N ALA A 19 5.76 22.05 -8.70
CA ALA A 19 6.45 21.04 -9.49
C ALA A 19 5.62 20.61 -10.70
N CYS A 20 4.98 21.57 -11.36
CA CYS A 20 4.30 21.31 -12.62
C CYS A 20 5.35 21.03 -13.68
N GLY A 21 5.73 19.76 -13.88
CA GLY A 21 6.74 19.37 -14.84
C GLY A 21 7.72 18.35 -14.28
N GLU A 22 9.00 18.59 -14.48
CA GLU A 22 10.04 17.59 -14.20
C GLU A 22 10.11 17.15 -12.75
N GLU A 23 9.98 18.07 -11.80
CA GLU A 23 10.06 17.72 -10.37
C GLU A 23 8.87 16.86 -9.94
N ALA A 24 7.67 17.21 -10.38
CA ALA A 24 6.48 16.43 -10.08
C ALA A 24 6.57 15.04 -10.69
N GLU A 25 7.09 14.94 -11.90
CA GLU A 25 7.28 13.67 -12.58
C GLU A 25 8.30 12.80 -11.85
N THR A 26 9.41 13.41 -11.38
CA THR A 26 10.42 12.70 -10.61
C THR A 26 9.84 12.13 -9.32
N VAL A 27 9.07 12.94 -8.58
CA VAL A 27 8.43 12.50 -7.34
C VAL A 27 7.46 11.36 -7.61
N ARG A 28 6.64 11.48 -8.65
CA ARG A 28 5.69 10.42 -9.02
C ARG A 28 6.41 9.12 -9.35
N ARG A 29 7.52 9.23 -10.08
CA ARG A 29 8.32 8.07 -10.46
C ARG A 29 8.93 7.39 -9.24
N GLU A 30 9.47 8.17 -8.32
CA GLU A 30 10.05 7.64 -7.08
C GLU A 30 9.00 6.94 -6.22
N LEU A 31 7.80 7.51 -6.10
CA LEU A 31 6.70 6.89 -5.37
C LEU A 31 6.24 5.60 -6.04
N ALA A 32 6.16 5.60 -7.37
CA ALA A 32 5.80 4.39 -8.11
C ALA A 32 6.84 3.29 -7.92
N GLN A 33 8.12 3.64 -7.92
CA GLN A 33 9.20 2.69 -7.67
C GLN A 33 9.12 2.11 -6.25
N LEU A 34 8.82 2.96 -5.27
CA LEU A 34 8.67 2.52 -3.89
C LEU A 34 7.49 1.54 -3.76
N ARG A 35 6.35 1.87 -4.35
CA ARG A 35 5.18 0.97 -4.34
C ARG A 35 5.50 -0.35 -5.01
N GLN A 36 6.21 -0.32 -6.13
CA GLN A 36 6.60 -1.54 -6.84
C GLN A 36 7.57 -2.37 -6.00
N ALA A 37 8.47 -1.73 -5.29
CA ALA A 37 9.40 -2.43 -4.39
C ALA A 37 8.64 -3.17 -3.28
N ILE A 38 7.58 -2.57 -2.74
CA ILE A 38 6.74 -3.20 -1.73
C ILE A 38 6.04 -4.44 -2.30
N VAL A 39 5.46 -4.33 -3.49
CA VAL A 39 4.81 -5.47 -4.15
C VAL A 39 5.80 -6.60 -4.39
N THR A 40 7.00 -6.28 -4.86
CA THR A 40 8.05 -7.26 -5.11
C THR A 40 8.46 -7.97 -3.82
N ALA A 41 8.65 -7.22 -2.74
CA ALA A 41 9.01 -7.79 -1.44
C ALA A 41 7.91 -8.71 -0.92
N LEU A 42 6.65 -8.33 -1.06
CA LEU A 42 5.53 -9.17 -0.67
C LEU A 42 5.48 -10.46 -1.50
N ARG A 43 5.65 -10.35 -2.80
CA ARG A 43 5.66 -11.52 -3.68
C ARG A 43 6.76 -12.50 -3.27
N GLU A 44 7.96 -12.00 -3.05
CA GLU A 44 9.10 -12.84 -2.64
C GLU A 44 8.82 -13.52 -1.31
N ARG A 45 8.21 -12.81 -0.37
CA ARG A 45 7.86 -13.39 0.93
C ARG A 45 6.80 -14.48 0.77
N PHE A 46 5.81 -14.27 -0.09
CA PHE A 46 4.76 -15.27 -0.34
C PHE A 46 5.30 -16.49 -1.08
N GLU A 47 6.22 -16.29 -2.02
CA GLU A 47 6.89 -17.40 -2.69
C GLU A 47 7.64 -18.26 -1.69
N ARG A 48 8.27 -17.64 -0.72
CA ARG A 48 8.94 -18.33 0.37
C ARG A 48 7.94 -19.10 1.24
N GLY A 49 6.77 -18.51 1.48
CA GLY A 49 5.68 -19.19 2.17
C GLY A 49 5.21 -20.45 1.46
N VAL A 50 5.17 -20.43 0.13
CA VAL A 50 4.86 -21.62 -0.67
C VAL A 50 5.95 -22.69 -0.47
N GLN A 51 7.20 -22.28 -0.55
CA GLN A 51 8.33 -23.21 -0.36
C GLN A 51 8.32 -23.85 1.02
N ASP A 52 7.96 -23.08 2.04
CA ASP A 52 7.93 -23.53 3.44
C ASP A 52 6.65 -24.31 3.79
N GLY A 53 5.69 -24.38 2.88
CA GLY A 53 4.42 -25.05 3.12
C GLY A 53 3.37 -24.22 3.84
N ASP A 54 3.64 -22.94 4.08
CA ASP A 54 2.68 -22.03 4.72
C ASP A 54 1.56 -21.59 3.79
N LEU A 55 1.81 -21.63 2.48
CA LEU A 55 0.84 -21.34 1.45
C LEU A 55 0.72 -22.53 0.51
N PRO A 56 -0.48 -22.77 -0.07
CA PRO A 56 -0.66 -23.90 -0.99
C PRO A 56 0.26 -23.79 -2.21
N ALA A 57 0.74 -24.94 -2.66
CA ALA A 57 1.48 -25.02 -3.91
C ALA A 57 0.59 -24.51 -5.05
N GLY A 58 1.18 -23.74 -5.96
CA GLY A 58 0.43 -23.18 -7.06
C GLY A 58 -0.26 -21.86 -6.75
N SER A 59 -0.07 -21.29 -5.54
CA SER A 59 -0.59 -19.98 -5.20
C SER A 59 -0.02 -18.93 -6.15
N ASP A 60 -0.89 -18.03 -6.63
CA ASP A 60 -0.48 -16.91 -7.47
C ASP A 60 0.07 -15.79 -6.57
N CYS A 61 1.36 -15.90 -6.26
CA CYS A 61 2.02 -14.97 -5.33
C CYS A 61 2.07 -13.54 -5.88
N ALA A 62 2.17 -13.38 -7.19
CA ALA A 62 2.20 -12.05 -7.79
C ALA A 62 0.88 -11.31 -7.59
N THR A 63 -0.24 -11.99 -7.87
CA THR A 63 -1.57 -11.41 -7.69
C THR A 63 -1.87 -11.20 -6.20
N LEU A 64 -1.49 -12.15 -5.36
CA LEU A 64 -1.69 -12.03 -3.91
C LEU A 64 -0.93 -10.83 -3.34
N ALA A 65 0.30 -10.62 -3.79
CA ALA A 65 1.10 -9.47 -3.38
C ALA A 65 0.45 -8.16 -3.80
N ARG A 66 -0.04 -8.10 -5.03
CA ARG A 66 -0.74 -6.91 -5.54
C ARG A 66 -2.03 -6.66 -4.75
N TYR A 67 -2.76 -7.71 -4.44
CA TYR A 67 -3.97 -7.61 -3.64
C TYR A 67 -3.70 -7.02 -2.26
N ILE A 68 -2.72 -7.56 -1.54
CA ILE A 68 -2.36 -7.06 -0.21
C ILE A 68 -1.88 -5.60 -0.27
N ALA A 69 -1.04 -5.28 -1.25
CA ALA A 69 -0.58 -3.90 -1.43
C ALA A 69 -1.75 -2.95 -1.68
N THR A 70 -2.73 -3.39 -2.48
CA THR A 70 -3.93 -2.61 -2.77
C THR A 70 -4.76 -2.37 -1.51
N VAL A 71 -4.93 -3.41 -0.69
CA VAL A 71 -5.67 -3.30 0.58
C VAL A 71 -4.95 -2.32 1.51
N LEU A 72 -3.64 -2.44 1.65
CA LEU A 72 -2.85 -1.55 2.51
C LEU A 72 -2.94 -0.10 2.05
N ASN A 73 -2.83 0.15 0.76
CA ASN A 73 -2.99 1.49 0.20
C ASN A 73 -4.39 2.05 0.46
N GLY A 74 -5.41 1.21 0.26
CA GLY A 74 -6.79 1.60 0.52
C GLY A 74 -7.04 1.93 1.98
N LEU A 75 -6.50 1.11 2.89
CA LEU A 75 -6.62 1.36 4.32
C LEU A 75 -5.96 2.68 4.72
N ALA A 76 -4.80 2.97 4.15
CA ALA A 76 -4.09 4.22 4.42
C ALA A 76 -4.91 5.43 3.95
N VAL A 77 -5.49 5.36 2.76
CA VAL A 77 -6.33 6.43 2.22
C VAL A 77 -7.58 6.61 3.09
N GLN A 78 -8.24 5.52 3.47
CA GLN A 78 -9.44 5.59 4.31
C GLN A 78 -9.12 6.16 5.69
N SER A 79 -7.98 5.78 6.26
CA SER A 79 -7.52 6.34 7.53
C SER A 79 -7.33 7.85 7.43
N ALA A 80 -6.69 8.32 6.38
CA ALA A 80 -6.49 9.75 6.14
C ALA A 80 -7.81 10.48 5.91
N SER A 81 -8.83 9.78 5.44
CA SER A 81 -10.16 10.34 5.17
C SER A 81 -11.10 10.26 6.37
N GLY A 82 -10.61 9.82 7.53
CA GLY A 82 -11.37 9.85 8.76
C GLY A 82 -12.00 8.53 9.19
N ALA A 83 -11.69 7.42 8.53
CA ALA A 83 -12.18 6.12 8.96
C ALA A 83 -11.65 5.79 10.35
N THR A 84 -12.48 5.18 11.17
CA THR A 84 -12.11 4.79 12.52
C THR A 84 -11.26 3.53 12.51
N GLU A 85 -10.51 3.30 13.57
CA GLU A 85 -9.74 2.07 13.74
C GLU A 85 -10.63 0.83 13.63
N LYS A 86 -11.83 0.90 14.21
CA LYS A 86 -12.80 -0.21 14.14
C LYS A 86 -13.21 -0.50 12.70
N GLU A 87 -13.52 0.55 11.94
CA GLU A 87 -13.88 0.40 10.53
C GLU A 87 -12.74 -0.21 9.72
N LEU A 88 -11.52 0.25 9.96
CA LEU A 88 -10.35 -0.26 9.26
C LEU A 88 -10.08 -1.73 9.59
N ARG A 89 -10.25 -2.12 10.84
CA ARG A 89 -10.09 -3.52 11.26
C ARG A 89 -11.10 -4.43 10.61
N LEU A 90 -12.35 -3.97 10.49
CA LEU A 90 -13.40 -4.75 9.83
C LEU A 90 -13.09 -4.96 8.36
N VAL A 91 -12.61 -3.93 7.67
CA VAL A 91 -12.21 -4.03 6.27
C VAL A 91 -11.04 -4.99 6.12
N ALA A 92 -10.03 -4.87 6.99
CA ALA A 92 -8.87 -5.76 6.94
C ALA A 92 -9.28 -7.21 7.18
N ALA A 93 -10.16 -7.47 8.14
CA ALA A 93 -10.64 -8.82 8.41
C ALA A 93 -11.40 -9.39 7.20
N LEU A 94 -12.23 -8.58 6.57
CA LEU A 94 -12.95 -8.99 5.36
C LEU A 94 -11.98 -9.32 4.22
N ALA A 95 -10.95 -8.48 4.05
CA ALA A 95 -9.95 -8.69 3.02
C ALA A 95 -9.20 -10.01 3.22
N MET A 96 -8.97 -10.42 4.45
CA MET A 96 -8.24 -11.66 4.75
C MET A 96 -9.07 -12.91 4.56
N GLN A 97 -10.39 -12.81 4.37
CA GLN A 97 -11.24 -13.98 4.14
C GLN A 97 -10.91 -14.70 2.82
N VAL A 98 -10.30 -14.02 1.88
CA VAL A 98 -9.91 -14.63 0.60
C VAL A 98 -8.49 -15.20 0.63
N TRP A 99 -7.82 -15.15 1.78
CA TRP A 99 -6.47 -15.68 1.91
C TRP A 99 -6.45 -17.18 1.64
N PRO A 100 -5.52 -17.65 0.80
CA PRO A 100 -5.45 -19.08 0.50
C PRO A 100 -5.03 -19.89 1.72
N SER A 101 -5.65 -21.05 1.88
CA SER A 101 -5.36 -21.95 3.01
C SER A 101 -5.16 -23.40 2.57
#